data_8e47df85390d2d7024037847e337187d
#
_entry.id   8e47df85390d2d7024037847e337187d
#
_cell.length_a   1.000
_cell.length_b   1.000
_cell.length_c   1.000
_cell.angle_alpha   90.00
_cell.angle_beta   90.00
_cell.angle_gamma   90.00
#
_symmetry.space_group_name_H-M   'P 1'
#
loop_
_entity.id
_entity.type
_entity.pdbx_description
1 polymer ?
#
loop_
_entity_poly.entity_id
_entity_poly.type
_entity_poly.pdbx_seq_one_letter_code
_entity_poly.pdbx_strand_id
1 'polypeptide(L)'
;MEKGNLGFILKMAQTINPQIYPGRELDINLEELRQLPQGTLGREVARFLDENGFEPLNSGDWIQRTHDIWHVVTGLSPSKDDEFILQAFTRSQVFRPSSAIIVLAGLLIHKCNLQDIIQVIRNGKMATKLIDWDIESDWATPLDEVRQKLGVIPLKST
;
A
#
# COMPACT_ATOMS: atom_id res chain seq x y z
N MET A 1 21.33 -14.74 -8.82
CA MET A 1 20.59 -15.09 -7.58
C MET A 1 19.33 -15.82 -8.00
N GLU A 2 19.19 -17.08 -7.63
CA GLU A 2 18.06 -17.92 -8.03
C GLU A 2 16.74 -17.39 -7.47
N LYS A 3 15.68 -17.43 -8.29
CA LYS A 3 14.32 -16.95 -7.93
C LYS A 3 13.76 -17.57 -6.64
N GLY A 4 14.22 -18.74 -6.24
CA GLY A 4 13.84 -19.43 -5.01
C GLY A 4 14.36 -18.77 -3.72
N ASN A 5 15.56 -18.21 -3.75
CA ASN A 5 16.18 -17.59 -2.57
C ASN A 5 15.52 -16.26 -2.18
N LEU A 6 15.11 -15.44 -3.17
CA LEU A 6 14.47 -14.18 -2.90
C LEU A 6 13.08 -14.37 -2.25
N GLY A 7 12.30 -15.31 -2.74
CA GLY A 7 10.97 -15.62 -2.17
C GLY A 7 11.05 -16.11 -0.73
N PHE A 8 12.05 -16.92 -0.40
CA PHE A 8 12.30 -17.37 0.97
C PHE A 8 12.71 -16.22 1.91
N ILE A 9 13.62 -15.34 1.45
CA ILE A 9 14.07 -14.16 2.21
C ILE A 9 12.89 -13.23 2.49
N LEU A 10 12.05 -12.96 1.47
CA LEU A 10 10.85 -12.12 1.62
C LEU A 10 9.85 -12.71 2.62
N LYS A 11 9.62 -14.04 2.56
CA LYS A 11 8.74 -14.73 3.49
C LYS A 11 9.27 -14.70 4.92
N MET A 12 10.56 -14.93 5.12
CA MET A 12 11.20 -14.79 6.43
C MET A 12 11.17 -13.33 6.92
N ALA A 13 11.41 -12.37 6.05
CA ALA A 13 11.36 -10.96 6.40
C ALA A 13 9.98 -10.54 6.92
N GLN A 14 8.91 -11.13 6.40
CA GLN A 14 7.55 -10.86 6.90
C GLN A 14 7.33 -11.35 8.33
N THR A 15 7.98 -12.45 8.74
CA THR A 15 7.82 -13.00 10.09
C THR A 15 8.45 -12.14 11.19
N ILE A 16 9.39 -11.27 10.86
CA ILE A 16 10.05 -10.36 11.80
C ILE A 16 9.33 -9.03 11.99
N ASN A 17 8.25 -8.79 11.24
CA ASN A 17 7.48 -7.56 11.40
C ASN A 17 6.72 -7.56 12.72
N PRO A 18 6.72 -6.43 13.45
CA PRO A 18 5.76 -6.26 14.52
C PRO A 18 4.34 -6.29 13.96
N GLN A 19 3.43 -6.93 14.68
CA GLN A 19 2.02 -6.92 14.32
C GLN A 19 1.44 -5.52 14.56
N ILE A 20 0.86 -4.94 13.52
CA ILE A 20 0.22 -3.61 13.58
C ILE A 20 -1.29 -3.81 13.63
N TYR A 21 -1.89 -3.45 14.76
CA TYR A 21 -3.33 -3.58 15.02
C TYR A 21 -3.91 -4.96 14.58
N PRO A 22 -3.39 -6.08 15.12
CA PRO A 22 -3.77 -7.43 14.64
C PRO A 22 -5.25 -7.76 14.85
N GLY A 23 -5.93 -7.09 15.76
CA GLY A 23 -7.37 -7.26 16.02
C GLY A 23 -8.25 -6.23 15.27
N ARG A 24 -7.67 -5.29 14.53
CA ARG A 24 -8.45 -4.32 13.76
C ARG A 24 -8.99 -4.99 12.50
N GLU A 25 -10.29 -4.94 12.34
CA GLU A 25 -10.97 -5.47 11.16
C GLU A 25 -11.26 -4.33 10.18
N LEU A 26 -11.33 -4.68 8.91
CA LEU A 26 -11.78 -3.82 7.83
C LEU A 26 -12.79 -4.64 7.03
N ASP A 27 -14.01 -4.18 6.98
CA ASP A 27 -15.04 -4.80 6.15
C ASP A 27 -14.99 -4.18 4.74
N ILE A 28 -14.63 -5.01 3.77
CA ILE A 28 -14.62 -4.62 2.36
C ILE A 28 -15.71 -5.41 1.65
N ASN A 29 -16.90 -4.81 1.58
CA ASN A 29 -18.00 -5.32 0.77
C ASN A 29 -17.84 -4.82 -0.68
N LEU A 30 -17.19 -5.63 -1.53
CA LEU A 30 -16.93 -5.26 -2.92
C LEU A 30 -18.19 -4.90 -3.71
N GLU A 31 -19.31 -5.57 -3.46
CA GLU A 31 -20.57 -5.27 -4.16
C GLU A 31 -21.08 -3.88 -3.82
N GLU A 32 -20.96 -3.45 -2.57
CA GLU A 32 -21.31 -2.09 -2.16
C GLU A 32 -20.33 -1.07 -2.74
N LEU A 33 -19.03 -1.34 -2.69
CA LEU A 33 -18.01 -0.44 -3.24
C LEU A 33 -18.18 -0.23 -4.76
N ARG A 34 -18.57 -1.26 -5.50
CA ARG A 34 -18.86 -1.18 -6.93
C ARG A 34 -20.05 -0.25 -7.26
N GLN A 35 -20.96 -0.03 -6.33
CA GLN A 35 -22.13 0.85 -6.52
C GLN A 35 -21.82 2.32 -6.23
N LEU A 36 -20.68 2.62 -5.61
CA LEU A 36 -20.29 3.99 -5.32
C LEU A 36 -20.00 4.80 -6.59
N PRO A 37 -20.16 6.12 -6.57
CA PRO A 37 -19.85 6.99 -7.70
C PRO A 37 -18.39 6.83 -8.16
N GLN A 38 -18.14 6.97 -9.46
CA GLN A 38 -16.79 6.96 -10.01
C GLN A 38 -15.93 8.05 -9.37
N GLY A 39 -14.66 7.73 -9.15
CA GLY A 39 -13.71 8.65 -8.52
C GLY A 39 -13.76 8.69 -6.99
N THR A 40 -14.71 8.00 -6.34
CA THR A 40 -14.68 7.83 -4.88
C THR A 40 -13.66 6.76 -4.47
N LEU A 41 -13.12 6.86 -3.26
CA LEU A 41 -12.15 5.91 -2.74
C LEU A 41 -12.62 4.46 -2.91
N GLY A 42 -13.83 4.15 -2.44
CA GLY A 42 -14.34 2.77 -2.49
C GLY A 42 -14.52 2.27 -3.91
N ARG A 43 -15.02 3.12 -4.84
CA ARG A 43 -15.14 2.74 -6.26
C ARG A 43 -13.79 2.45 -6.89
N GLU A 44 -12.78 3.26 -6.59
CA GLU A 44 -11.43 3.08 -7.12
C GLU A 44 -10.74 1.85 -6.51
N VAL A 45 -11.00 1.54 -5.24
CA VAL A 45 -10.53 0.28 -4.61
C VAL A 45 -11.19 -0.92 -5.28
N ALA A 46 -12.50 -0.91 -5.48
CA ALA A 46 -13.20 -2.00 -6.18
C ALA A 46 -12.65 -2.18 -7.61
N ARG A 47 -12.46 -1.07 -8.34
CA ARG A 47 -11.86 -1.11 -9.68
C ARG A 47 -10.46 -1.72 -9.67
N PHE A 48 -9.60 -1.29 -8.74
CA PHE A 48 -8.24 -1.82 -8.61
C PHE A 48 -8.22 -3.33 -8.38
N LEU A 49 -9.07 -3.83 -7.47
CA LEU A 49 -9.19 -5.26 -7.20
C LEU A 49 -9.72 -6.03 -8.42
N ASP A 50 -10.78 -5.53 -9.06
CA ASP A 50 -11.39 -6.15 -10.24
C ASP A 50 -10.41 -6.24 -11.43
N GLU A 51 -9.71 -5.15 -11.76
CA GLU A 51 -8.75 -5.08 -12.86
C GLU A 51 -7.57 -6.03 -12.68
N ASN A 52 -7.19 -6.31 -11.43
CA ASN A 52 -6.06 -7.19 -11.11
C ASN A 52 -6.47 -8.62 -10.73
N GLY A 53 -7.77 -8.91 -10.64
CA GLY A 53 -8.28 -10.21 -10.22
C GLY A 53 -7.94 -10.52 -8.76
N PHE A 54 -7.94 -9.50 -7.90
CA PHE A 54 -7.64 -9.64 -6.48
C PHE A 54 -8.93 -9.71 -5.66
N GLU A 55 -8.84 -10.45 -4.55
CA GLU A 55 -9.87 -10.48 -3.52
C GLU A 55 -9.40 -9.70 -2.29
N PRO A 56 -10.33 -9.05 -1.54
CA PRO A 56 -9.97 -8.37 -0.30
C PRO A 56 -9.27 -9.29 0.68
N LEU A 57 -8.18 -8.83 1.28
CA LEU A 57 -7.42 -9.62 2.26
C LEU A 57 -8.13 -9.60 3.63
N ASN A 58 -8.60 -10.78 4.05
CA ASN A 58 -9.29 -10.99 5.32
C ASN A 58 -8.37 -11.52 6.44
N SER A 59 -7.07 -11.66 6.17
CA SER A 59 -6.08 -12.20 7.11
C SER A 59 -4.83 -11.32 7.18
N GLY A 60 -4.05 -11.51 8.22
CA GLY A 60 -2.85 -10.72 8.46
C GLY A 60 -3.09 -9.52 9.36
N ASP A 61 -2.07 -8.69 9.54
CA ASP A 61 -2.15 -7.45 10.30
C ASP A 61 -2.81 -6.31 9.49
N TRP A 62 -3.02 -5.18 10.14
CA TRP A 62 -3.69 -4.02 9.52
C TRP A 62 -3.01 -3.57 8.22
N ILE A 63 -1.67 -3.57 8.16
CA ILE A 63 -0.93 -3.18 6.96
C ILE A 63 -1.19 -4.14 5.81
N GLN A 64 -1.26 -5.45 6.06
CA GLN A 64 -1.55 -6.44 5.03
C GLN A 64 -2.97 -6.30 4.51
N ARG A 65 -3.96 -6.11 5.40
CA ARG A 65 -5.37 -5.95 5.02
C ARG A 65 -5.64 -4.67 4.22
N THR A 66 -4.88 -3.61 4.47
CA THR A 66 -5.06 -2.31 3.82
C THR A 66 -4.09 -2.06 2.66
N HIS A 67 -3.23 -3.03 2.34
CA HIS A 67 -2.17 -2.90 1.34
C HIS A 67 -2.68 -2.43 -0.03
N ASP A 68 -3.75 -3.04 -0.54
CA ASP A 68 -4.32 -2.70 -1.84
C ASP A 68 -4.93 -1.28 -1.85
N ILE A 69 -5.48 -0.84 -0.72
CA ILE A 69 -5.98 0.53 -0.56
C ILE A 69 -4.81 1.53 -0.60
N TRP A 70 -3.66 1.16 -0.06
CA TRP A 70 -2.47 2.01 -0.12
C TRP A 70 -1.96 2.15 -1.56
N HIS A 71 -2.03 1.10 -2.40
CA HIS A 71 -1.79 1.22 -3.84
C HIS A 71 -2.69 2.28 -4.47
N VAL A 72 -4.00 2.22 -4.22
CA VAL A 72 -4.99 3.16 -4.76
C VAL A 72 -4.70 4.60 -4.31
N VAL A 73 -4.47 4.82 -3.01
CA VAL A 73 -4.23 6.16 -2.48
C VAL A 73 -2.91 6.75 -2.98
N THR A 74 -1.86 5.95 -3.08
CA THR A 74 -0.55 6.40 -3.58
C THR A 74 -0.47 6.49 -5.11
N GLY A 75 -1.44 5.91 -5.83
CA GLY A 75 -1.44 5.87 -7.31
C GLY A 75 -0.44 4.87 -7.89
N LEU A 76 0.02 3.90 -7.09
CA LEU A 76 0.97 2.87 -7.52
C LEU A 76 0.23 1.63 -8.05
N SER A 77 0.73 1.05 -9.13
CA SER A 77 0.22 -0.21 -9.69
C SER A 77 0.72 -1.42 -8.89
N PRO A 78 0.11 -2.62 -9.02
CA PRO A 78 0.59 -3.82 -8.35
C PRO A 78 1.80 -4.45 -9.08
N SER A 79 2.49 -3.69 -9.91
CA SER A 79 3.72 -4.15 -10.56
C SER A 79 4.85 -4.34 -9.56
N LYS A 80 5.80 -5.22 -9.88
CA LYS A 80 6.95 -5.46 -8.99
C LYS A 80 7.79 -4.21 -8.74
N ASP A 81 7.88 -3.32 -9.72
CA ASP A 81 8.68 -2.11 -9.60
C ASP A 81 7.98 -1.09 -8.67
N ASP A 82 6.65 -0.95 -8.79
CA ASP A 82 5.86 -0.10 -7.91
C ASP A 82 5.74 -0.67 -6.49
N GLU A 83 5.79 -1.99 -6.34
CA GLU A 83 5.83 -2.63 -5.02
C GLU A 83 7.04 -2.18 -4.20
N PHE A 84 8.22 -2.07 -4.82
CA PHE A 84 9.41 -1.55 -4.12
C PHE A 84 9.21 -0.10 -3.65
N ILE A 85 8.54 0.72 -4.45
CA ILE A 85 8.20 2.11 -4.11
C ILE A 85 7.18 2.16 -2.98
N LEU A 86 6.12 1.33 -3.03
CA LEU A 86 5.12 1.25 -1.97
C LEU A 86 5.73 0.77 -0.65
N GLN A 87 6.66 -0.18 -0.68
CA GLN A 87 7.37 -0.62 0.51
C GLN A 87 8.23 0.50 1.13
N ALA A 88 8.82 1.38 0.32
CA ALA A 88 9.53 2.56 0.81
C ALA A 88 8.56 3.56 1.49
N PHE A 89 7.38 3.79 0.90
CA PHE A 89 6.32 4.57 1.51
C PHE A 89 5.88 3.95 2.84
N THR A 90 5.55 2.66 2.85
CA THR A 90 5.16 1.91 4.06
C THR A 90 6.21 2.05 5.16
N ARG A 91 7.50 1.93 4.82
CA ARG A 91 8.60 2.09 5.78
C ARG A 91 8.66 3.48 6.41
N SER A 92 8.22 4.51 5.68
CA SER A 92 8.16 5.89 6.19
C SER A 92 6.99 6.11 7.16
N GLN A 93 5.95 5.31 7.03
CA GLN A 93 4.72 5.39 7.82
C GLN A 93 4.81 4.58 9.12
N VAL A 94 5.45 3.42 9.08
CA VAL A 94 5.49 2.48 10.20
C VAL A 94 6.81 1.69 10.22
N PHE A 95 7.22 1.27 11.41
CA PHE A 95 8.40 0.41 11.54
C PHE A 95 8.10 -1.01 11.05
N ARG A 96 8.56 -1.32 9.85
CA ARG A 96 8.47 -2.68 9.25
C ARG A 96 9.84 -3.08 8.69
N PRO A 97 10.58 -3.93 9.37
CA PRO A 97 11.90 -4.41 8.91
C PRO A 97 11.86 -5.05 7.53
N SER A 98 10.78 -5.81 7.21
CA SER A 98 10.62 -6.42 5.88
C SER A 98 10.61 -5.38 4.76
N SER A 99 9.96 -4.25 4.94
CA SER A 99 9.92 -3.18 3.94
C SER A 99 11.32 -2.64 3.65
N ALA A 100 12.17 -2.49 4.66
CA ALA A 100 13.56 -2.07 4.46
C ALA A 100 14.36 -3.09 3.65
N ILE A 101 14.18 -4.39 3.92
CA ILE A 101 14.84 -5.47 3.19
C ILE A 101 14.38 -5.50 1.72
N ILE A 102 13.08 -5.34 1.49
CA ILE A 102 12.49 -5.31 0.13
C ILE A 102 13.04 -4.12 -0.66
N VAL A 103 13.06 -2.92 -0.06
CA VAL A 103 13.61 -1.72 -0.70
C VAL A 103 15.09 -1.90 -1.04
N LEU A 104 15.89 -2.42 -0.11
CA LEU A 104 17.31 -2.70 -0.36
C LEU A 104 17.49 -3.70 -1.51
N ALA A 105 16.69 -4.77 -1.53
CA ALA A 105 16.72 -5.73 -2.63
C ALA A 105 16.36 -5.07 -3.97
N GLY A 106 15.33 -4.20 -4.01
CA GLY A 106 14.96 -3.45 -5.20
C GLY A 106 16.07 -2.56 -5.74
N LEU A 107 16.78 -1.86 -4.85
CA LEU A 107 17.94 -1.05 -5.21
C LEU A 107 19.09 -1.91 -5.77
N LEU A 108 19.38 -3.06 -5.15
CA LEU A 108 20.46 -3.96 -5.58
C LEU A 108 20.20 -4.60 -6.95
N ILE A 109 18.95 -4.86 -7.29
CA ILE A 109 18.56 -5.43 -8.60
C ILE A 109 18.16 -4.36 -9.63
N HIS A 110 18.42 -3.09 -9.32
CA HIS A 110 18.12 -1.93 -10.18
C HIS A 110 16.64 -1.84 -10.62
N LYS A 111 15.70 -2.23 -9.75
CA LYS A 111 14.26 -2.12 -9.96
C LYS A 111 13.65 -0.81 -9.47
N CYS A 112 14.39 -0.08 -8.65
CA CYS A 112 14.08 1.28 -8.23
C CYS A 112 15.39 2.08 -8.13
N ASN A 113 15.29 3.40 -8.21
CA ASN A 113 16.45 4.25 -8.02
C ASN A 113 16.40 4.95 -6.65
N LEU A 114 17.57 5.35 -6.17
CA LEU A 114 17.71 5.94 -4.83
C LEU A 114 16.97 7.28 -4.70
N GLN A 115 16.88 8.06 -5.76
CA GLN A 115 16.21 9.37 -5.73
C GLN A 115 14.70 9.20 -5.53
N ASP A 116 14.07 8.26 -6.24
CA ASP A 116 12.64 7.95 -6.08
C ASP A 116 12.35 7.43 -4.68
N ILE A 117 13.22 6.58 -4.13
CA ILE A 117 13.09 6.07 -2.77
C ILE A 117 13.17 7.21 -1.73
N ILE A 118 14.12 8.11 -1.87
CA ILE A 118 14.26 9.26 -0.97
C ILE A 118 13.02 10.16 -1.05
N GLN A 119 12.54 10.45 -2.25
CA GLN A 119 11.36 11.29 -2.44
C GLN A 119 10.11 10.66 -1.84
N VAL A 120 9.89 9.38 -2.07
CA VAL A 120 8.76 8.62 -1.54
C VAL A 120 8.78 8.56 0.00
N ILE A 121 9.93 8.31 0.59
CA ILE A 121 10.08 8.32 2.05
C ILE A 121 9.77 9.71 2.61
N ARG A 122 10.21 10.78 1.94
CA ARG A 122 9.91 12.16 2.35
C ARG A 122 8.41 12.44 2.29
N ASN A 123 7.76 12.11 1.17
CA ASN A 123 6.32 12.27 1.00
C ASN A 123 5.54 11.48 2.07
N GLY A 124 5.90 10.22 2.31
CA GLY A 124 5.25 9.41 3.33
C GLY A 124 5.43 9.95 4.76
N LYS A 125 6.59 10.56 5.07
CA LYS A 125 6.80 11.21 6.38
C LYS A 125 5.97 12.49 6.58
N MET A 126 5.63 13.17 5.48
CA MET A 126 4.79 14.39 5.52
C MET A 126 3.30 14.06 5.56
N ALA A 127 2.91 12.90 5.08
CA ALA A 127 1.53 12.43 5.12
C ALA A 127 1.08 12.08 6.54
N THR A 128 -0.22 12.15 6.77
CA THR A 128 -0.85 11.62 7.99
C THR A 128 -0.54 10.12 8.11
N LYS A 129 -0.52 9.60 9.33
CA LYS A 129 -0.32 8.16 9.57
C LYS A 129 -1.49 7.35 9.03
N LEU A 130 -1.29 6.70 7.87
CA LEU A 130 -2.33 5.89 7.22
C LEU A 130 -2.76 4.70 8.08
N ILE A 131 -1.90 4.23 8.98
CA ILE A 131 -2.25 3.15 9.92
C ILE A 131 -3.35 3.56 10.92
N ASP A 132 -3.50 4.86 11.20
CA ASP A 132 -4.49 5.41 12.12
C ASP A 132 -5.74 5.93 11.39
N TRP A 133 -5.74 5.87 10.05
CA TRP A 133 -6.84 6.36 9.24
C TRP A 133 -8.08 5.48 9.36
N ASP A 134 -9.24 6.12 9.54
CA ASP A 134 -10.55 5.49 9.44
C ASP A 134 -10.99 5.42 7.98
N ILE A 135 -10.62 4.30 7.33
CA ILE A 135 -10.83 4.08 5.90
C ILE A 135 -12.32 4.00 5.58
N GLU A 136 -13.09 3.33 6.44
CA GLU A 136 -14.52 3.06 6.19
C GLU A 136 -15.33 4.35 6.11
N SER A 137 -14.96 5.36 6.88
CA SER A 137 -15.61 6.68 6.83
C SER A 137 -15.43 7.40 5.50
N ASP A 138 -14.43 7.03 4.72
CA ASP A 138 -14.04 7.70 3.48
C ASP A 138 -14.43 6.94 2.20
N TRP A 139 -15.13 5.78 2.28
CA TRP A 139 -15.47 5.01 1.08
C TRP A 139 -16.21 5.83 0.00
N ALA A 140 -17.13 6.68 0.40
CA ALA A 140 -17.90 7.52 -0.51
C ALA A 140 -17.23 8.88 -0.83
N THR A 141 -16.07 9.16 -0.23
CA THR A 141 -15.32 10.41 -0.45
C THR A 141 -14.54 10.34 -1.76
N PRO A 142 -14.51 11.41 -2.57
CA PRO A 142 -13.65 11.48 -3.76
C PRO A 142 -12.19 11.20 -3.41
N LEU A 143 -11.52 10.36 -4.20
CA LEU A 143 -10.15 9.91 -3.93
C LEU A 143 -9.16 11.08 -3.79
N ASP A 144 -9.32 12.13 -4.58
CA ASP A 144 -8.46 13.30 -4.49
C ASP A 144 -8.65 14.09 -3.19
N GLU A 145 -9.86 14.14 -2.66
CA GLU A 145 -10.15 14.73 -1.35
C GLU A 145 -9.55 13.87 -0.23
N VAL A 146 -9.63 12.54 -0.33
CA VAL A 146 -8.96 11.63 0.60
C VAL A 146 -7.45 11.86 0.58
N ARG A 147 -6.84 11.93 -0.60
CA ARG A 147 -5.41 12.23 -0.76
C ARG A 147 -5.04 13.56 -0.12
N GLN A 148 -5.82 14.60 -0.35
CA GLN A 148 -5.62 15.91 0.25
C GLN A 148 -5.73 15.86 1.79
N LYS A 149 -6.77 15.21 2.31
CA LYS A 149 -6.98 15.00 3.76
C LYS A 149 -5.80 14.29 4.42
N LEU A 150 -5.26 13.29 3.75
CA LEU A 150 -4.13 12.50 4.23
C LEU A 150 -2.76 13.14 3.96
N GLY A 151 -2.70 14.17 3.13
CA GLY A 151 -1.44 14.76 2.67
C GLY A 151 -0.62 13.82 1.79
N VAL A 152 -1.27 12.88 1.09
CA VAL A 152 -0.62 11.95 0.19
C VAL A 152 -0.55 12.55 -1.21
N ILE A 153 0.66 12.68 -1.73
CA ILE A 153 0.90 13.10 -3.10
C ILE A 153 1.00 11.84 -3.97
N PRO A 154 0.14 11.69 -5.00
CA PRO A 154 0.24 10.55 -5.91
C PRO A 154 1.64 10.43 -6.51
N LEU A 155 2.18 9.23 -6.54
CA LEU A 155 3.55 8.97 -6.98
C LEU A 155 3.65 8.73 -8.48
N LYS A 156 2.50 8.41 -9.10
CA LYS A 156 2.32 8.39 -10.56
C LYS A 156 1.00 9.07 -10.90
N SER A 157 0.98 9.80 -12.01
CA SER A 157 -0.26 10.31 -12.57
C SER A 157 -1.03 9.12 -13.14
N THR A 158 -2.24 8.91 -12.64
CA THR A 158 -3.23 8.00 -13.26
C THR A 158 -3.70 8.56 -14.60
#